data_aa48711cbd97a545eec197ce5afbc573
#
_entry.id   aa48711cbd97a545eec197ce5afbc573
#
_cell.length_a   1.000
_cell.length_b   1.000
_cell.length_c   1.000
_cell.angle_alpha   90.00
_cell.angle_beta   90.00
_cell.angle_gamma   90.00
#
_symmetry.space_group_name_H-M   'P 1'
#
loop_
_entity.id
_entity.type
_entity.pdbx_description
1 polymer ?
#
loop_
_entity_poly.entity_id
_entity_poly.type
_entity_poly.pdbx_seq_one_letter_code
_entity_poly.pdbx_strand_id
1 'polypeptide(L)'
;MAPDKKIVSRFQDRYSLPVTDAALAVEREVIGANVGASGYTTVAQADALIRKLGLQTGTRLLDIGAGRGWPGLYLARQAGCDVILTDIPAPGLAAAAGRAREQGLANRSSAVRAAAEHLPFQPGTFNAIVHTDTL
;
A
#
# COMPACT_ATOMS: atom_id res chain seq x y z
N MET A 1 -18.79 -8.95 -7.82
CA MET A 1 -18.09 -9.63 -8.93
C MET A 1 -16.73 -10.14 -8.43
N ALA A 2 -16.42 -11.39 -8.68
CA ALA A 2 -15.13 -11.93 -8.31
C ALA A 2 -14.02 -11.35 -9.20
N PRO A 3 -12.81 -11.06 -8.68
CA PRO A 3 -11.71 -10.57 -9.49
C PRO A 3 -11.30 -11.60 -10.58
N ASP A 4 -10.82 -11.09 -11.70
CA ASP A 4 -10.32 -11.94 -12.78
C ASP A 4 -9.09 -12.73 -12.30
N LYS A 5 -9.22 -14.05 -12.33
CA LYS A 5 -8.15 -14.97 -11.87
C LYS A 5 -6.83 -14.77 -12.61
N LYS A 6 -6.87 -14.42 -13.90
CA LYS A 6 -5.66 -14.16 -14.69
C LYS A 6 -4.95 -12.90 -14.23
N ILE A 7 -5.70 -11.84 -13.92
CA ILE A 7 -5.14 -10.58 -13.40
C ILE A 7 -4.52 -10.83 -12.03
N VAL A 8 -5.21 -11.52 -11.14
CA VAL A 8 -4.70 -11.86 -9.80
C VAL A 8 -3.41 -12.68 -9.90
N SER A 9 -3.38 -13.70 -10.76
CA SER A 9 -2.18 -14.53 -10.97
C SER A 9 -0.98 -13.70 -11.45
N ARG A 10 -1.18 -12.80 -12.42
CA ARG A 10 -0.11 -11.91 -12.92
C ARG A 10 0.47 -11.04 -11.82
N PHE A 11 -0.36 -10.48 -10.95
CA PHE A 11 0.13 -9.69 -9.81
C PHE A 11 0.84 -10.56 -8.76
N GLN A 12 0.34 -11.76 -8.49
CA GLN A 12 1.03 -12.70 -7.60
C GLN A 12 2.43 -13.04 -8.12
N ASP A 13 2.57 -13.34 -9.39
CA ASP A 13 3.85 -13.61 -10.02
C ASP A 13 4.78 -12.41 -9.93
N ARG A 14 4.27 -11.22 -10.24
CA ARG A 14 5.03 -9.97 -10.16
C ARG A 14 5.56 -9.68 -8.77
N TYR A 15 4.73 -9.84 -7.73
CA TYR A 15 5.13 -9.57 -6.35
C TYR A 15 6.06 -10.63 -5.79
N SER A 16 6.11 -11.81 -6.38
CA SER A 16 7.00 -12.91 -6.00
C SER A 16 8.38 -12.82 -6.62
N LEU A 17 8.57 -11.97 -7.65
CA LEU A 17 9.87 -11.83 -8.33
C LEU A 17 10.90 -11.15 -7.43
N PRO A 18 12.19 -11.56 -7.51
CA PRO A 18 13.26 -10.87 -6.82
C PRO A 18 13.39 -9.43 -7.28
N VAL A 19 13.68 -8.53 -6.35
CA VAL A 19 13.96 -7.13 -6.67
C VAL A 19 15.40 -7.01 -7.17
N THR A 20 15.59 -6.48 -8.37
CA THR A 20 16.91 -6.28 -8.97
C THR A 20 17.45 -4.87 -8.71
N ASP A 21 18.78 -4.69 -8.80
CA ASP A 21 19.38 -3.36 -8.66
C ASP A 21 18.89 -2.39 -9.74
N ALA A 22 18.68 -2.89 -10.97
CA ALA A 22 18.12 -2.08 -12.06
C ALA A 22 16.69 -1.62 -11.74
N ALA A 23 15.85 -2.49 -11.20
CA ALA A 23 14.50 -2.14 -10.78
C ALA A 23 14.51 -1.09 -9.67
N LEU A 24 15.40 -1.21 -8.69
CA LEU A 24 15.57 -0.23 -7.62
C LEU A 24 16.03 1.14 -8.16
N ALA A 25 16.94 1.16 -9.14
CA ALA A 25 17.40 2.39 -9.75
C ALA A 25 16.26 3.12 -10.50
N VAL A 26 15.48 2.38 -11.27
CA VAL A 26 14.31 2.92 -11.98
C VAL A 26 13.27 3.46 -11.01
N GLU A 27 12.96 2.69 -9.96
CA GLU A 27 12.01 3.13 -8.94
C GLU A 27 12.45 4.44 -8.30
N ARG A 28 13.71 4.54 -7.91
CA ARG A 28 14.26 5.77 -7.30
C ARG A 28 14.13 6.97 -8.21
N GLU A 29 14.39 6.79 -9.50
CA GLU A 29 14.30 7.88 -10.48
C GLU A 29 12.85 8.30 -10.75
N VAL A 30 11.95 7.34 -10.93
CA VAL A 30 10.56 7.62 -11.31
C VAL A 30 9.71 8.04 -10.11
N ILE A 31 9.85 7.34 -9.01
CA ILE A 31 9.03 7.54 -7.80
C ILE A 31 9.64 8.55 -6.84
N GLY A 32 10.96 8.60 -6.79
CA GLY A 32 11.72 9.49 -5.91
C GLY A 32 12.38 8.80 -4.73
N ALA A 33 12.07 7.53 -4.48
CA ALA A 33 12.66 6.72 -3.42
C ALA A 33 12.39 5.23 -3.66
N ASN A 34 13.11 4.37 -2.96
CA ASN A 34 12.86 2.93 -2.96
C ASN A 34 11.82 2.58 -1.90
N VAL A 35 10.56 2.44 -2.32
CA VAL A 35 9.39 2.29 -1.45
C VAL A 35 8.56 1.04 -1.75
N GLY A 36 9.01 0.21 -2.68
CA GLY A 36 8.28 -0.98 -3.13
C GLY A 36 7.06 -0.65 -3.99
N ALA A 37 7.12 0.45 -4.73
CA ALA A 37 6.03 0.86 -5.60
C ALA A 37 5.79 -0.17 -6.71
N SER A 38 4.53 -0.45 -6.97
CA SER A 38 4.08 -1.27 -8.10
C SER A 38 3.32 -0.45 -9.14
N GLY A 39 3.17 0.84 -8.91
CA GLY A 39 2.49 1.81 -9.77
C GLY A 39 3.33 3.06 -9.95
N TYR A 40 2.67 4.17 -10.25
CA TYR A 40 3.32 5.40 -10.67
C TYR A 40 3.16 6.57 -9.68
N THR A 41 2.52 6.36 -8.54
CA THR A 41 2.38 7.40 -7.51
C THR A 41 3.76 7.78 -6.98
N THR A 42 4.12 9.06 -7.10
CA THR A 42 5.41 9.58 -6.65
C THR A 42 5.39 9.96 -5.17
N VAL A 43 6.59 10.14 -4.59
CA VAL A 43 6.73 10.66 -3.22
C VAL A 43 6.04 12.02 -3.07
N ALA A 44 6.21 12.92 -4.05
CA ALA A 44 5.55 14.23 -4.02
C ALA A 44 4.02 14.13 -4.01
N GLN A 45 3.47 13.19 -4.77
CA GLN A 45 2.02 12.92 -4.77
C GLN A 45 1.56 12.33 -3.45
N ALA A 46 2.34 11.43 -2.85
CA ALA A 46 2.05 10.88 -1.53
C ALA A 46 2.07 11.97 -0.45
N ASP A 47 3.04 12.88 -0.49
CA ASP A 47 3.08 14.05 0.42
C ASP A 47 1.85 14.93 0.25
N ALA A 48 1.39 15.13 -0.99
CA ALA A 48 0.17 15.88 -1.25
C ALA A 48 -1.09 15.19 -0.67
N LEU A 49 -1.14 13.86 -0.68
CA LEU A 49 -2.24 13.11 -0.06
C LEU A 49 -2.29 13.34 1.45
N ILE A 50 -1.16 13.40 2.13
CA ILE A 50 -1.11 13.69 3.57
C ILE A 50 -1.81 15.03 3.86
N ARG A 51 -1.47 16.06 3.10
CA ARG A 51 -2.04 17.40 3.27
C ARG A 51 -3.53 17.43 2.93
N LYS A 52 -3.91 16.88 1.79
CA LYS A 52 -5.30 16.91 1.28
C LYS A 52 -6.27 16.11 2.12
N LEU A 53 -5.83 15.00 2.68
CA LEU A 53 -6.66 14.13 3.52
C LEU A 53 -6.58 14.50 5.00
N GLY A 54 -5.70 15.42 5.37
CA GLY A 54 -5.50 15.80 6.77
C GLY A 54 -5.02 14.65 7.64
N LEU A 55 -4.13 13.80 7.11
CA LEU A 55 -3.62 12.65 7.85
C LEU A 55 -2.76 13.12 9.02
N GLN A 56 -3.01 12.56 10.19
CA GLN A 56 -2.31 12.90 11.43
C GLN A 56 -2.40 11.74 12.42
N THR A 57 -1.73 11.87 13.56
CA THR A 57 -1.85 10.92 14.66
C THR A 57 -3.32 10.74 15.04
N GLY A 58 -3.76 9.50 15.15
CA GLY A 58 -5.16 9.15 15.44
C GLY A 58 -6.04 8.94 14.21
N THR A 59 -5.60 9.35 13.00
CA THR A 59 -6.29 9.02 11.76
C THR A 59 -6.18 7.53 11.50
N ARG A 60 -7.29 6.91 11.09
CA ARG A 60 -7.32 5.52 10.62
C ARG A 60 -7.48 5.52 9.11
N LEU A 61 -6.44 5.07 8.42
CA LEU A 61 -6.35 5.06 6.96
C LEU A 61 -6.57 3.65 6.42
N LEU A 62 -7.35 3.53 5.36
CA LEU A 62 -7.46 2.32 4.56
C LEU A 62 -6.77 2.53 3.22
N ASP A 63 -5.84 1.65 2.86
CA ASP A 63 -5.22 1.60 1.54
C ASP A 63 -5.74 0.38 0.77
N ILE A 64 -6.53 0.62 -0.26
CA ILE A 64 -7.13 -0.41 -1.11
C ILE A 64 -6.22 -0.68 -2.31
N GLY A 65 -5.88 -1.94 -2.54
CA GLY A 65 -4.95 -2.30 -3.60
C GLY A 65 -3.52 -1.93 -3.25
N ALA A 66 -3.13 -2.14 -2.00
CA ALA A 66 -1.89 -1.62 -1.44
C ALA A 66 -0.60 -2.27 -1.98
N GLY A 67 -0.69 -3.43 -2.63
CA GLY A 67 0.47 -4.13 -3.17
C GLY A 67 1.51 -4.42 -2.08
N ARG A 68 2.73 -3.90 -2.28
CA ARG A 68 3.83 -4.00 -1.32
C ARG A 68 3.81 -2.92 -0.24
N GLY A 69 2.72 -2.17 -0.12
CA GLY A 69 2.50 -1.17 0.93
C GLY A 69 2.75 0.28 0.53
N TRP A 70 2.98 0.57 -0.72
CA TRP A 70 3.10 1.94 -1.22
C TRP A 70 1.76 2.43 -1.80
N PRO A 71 1.27 3.65 -1.46
CA PRO A 71 1.89 4.61 -0.53
C PRO A 71 1.46 4.45 0.94
N GLY A 72 0.60 3.49 1.29
CA GLY A 72 0.00 3.41 2.61
C GLY A 72 0.98 3.42 3.78
N LEU A 73 2.06 2.64 3.71
CA LEU A 73 3.09 2.62 4.77
C LEU A 73 3.83 3.95 4.88
N TYR A 74 4.14 4.56 3.75
CA TYR A 74 4.77 5.88 3.74
C TYR A 74 3.87 6.95 4.37
N LEU A 75 2.59 6.95 4.02
CA LEU A 75 1.60 7.87 4.59
C LEU A 75 1.50 7.71 6.11
N ALA A 76 1.42 6.47 6.59
CA ALA A 76 1.37 6.18 8.02
C ALA A 76 2.63 6.63 8.74
N ARG A 77 3.79 6.38 8.15
CA ARG A 77 5.08 6.77 8.73
C ARG A 77 5.24 8.29 8.82
N GLN A 78 4.95 8.99 7.73
CA GLN A 78 5.13 10.45 7.67
C GLN A 78 4.09 11.21 8.47
N ALA A 79 2.84 10.77 8.46
CA ALA A 79 1.75 11.45 9.15
C ALA A 79 1.54 10.98 10.59
N GLY A 80 2.13 9.85 10.98
CA GLY A 80 1.92 9.26 12.31
C GLY A 80 0.56 8.59 12.48
N CYS A 81 -0.15 8.27 11.40
CA CYS A 81 -1.45 7.62 11.45
C CYS A 81 -1.36 6.09 11.42
N ASP A 82 -2.48 5.44 11.71
CA ASP A 82 -2.62 4.00 11.55
C ASP A 82 -3.08 3.67 10.13
N VAL A 83 -2.70 2.52 9.60
CA VAL A 83 -3.10 2.09 8.26
C VAL A 83 -3.47 0.61 8.22
N ILE A 84 -4.53 0.29 7.50
CA ILE A 84 -4.82 -1.07 7.07
C ILE A 84 -4.58 -1.15 5.57
N LEU A 85 -3.74 -2.09 5.17
CA LEU A 85 -3.39 -2.36 3.79
C LEU A 85 -4.22 -3.54 3.30
N THR A 86 -4.98 -3.36 2.23
CA THR A 86 -5.76 -4.44 1.64
C THR A 86 -5.34 -4.67 0.19
N ASP A 87 -5.28 -5.92 -0.19
CA ASP A 87 -5.09 -6.33 -1.58
C ASP A 87 -5.49 -7.81 -1.72
N ILE A 88 -5.47 -8.32 -2.92
CA ILE A 88 -5.80 -9.71 -3.22
C ILE A 88 -4.53 -10.57 -3.28
N PRO A 89 -3.44 -10.18 -3.96
CA PRO A 89 -2.22 -11.00 -4.04
C PRO A 89 -1.50 -11.10 -2.70
N ALA A 90 -1.46 -12.30 -2.11
CA ALA A 90 -0.81 -12.55 -0.84
C ALA A 90 0.69 -12.20 -0.81
N PRO A 91 1.52 -12.46 -1.86
CA PRO A 91 2.94 -12.10 -1.83
C PRO A 91 3.20 -10.61 -1.63
N GLY A 92 2.37 -9.74 -2.21
CA GLY A 92 2.48 -8.29 -2.02
C GLY A 92 2.22 -7.89 -0.57
N LEU A 93 1.16 -8.43 0.03
CA LEU A 93 0.81 -8.17 1.43
C LEU A 93 1.88 -8.69 2.40
N ALA A 94 2.47 -9.85 2.13
CA ALA A 94 3.58 -10.39 2.93
C ALA A 94 4.80 -9.47 2.87
N ALA A 95 5.13 -8.94 1.69
CA ALA A 95 6.21 -7.96 1.53
C ALA A 95 5.89 -6.66 2.28
N ALA A 96 4.65 -6.19 2.23
CA ALA A 96 4.20 -5.01 2.96
C ALA A 96 4.32 -5.18 4.47
N ALA A 97 3.92 -6.33 5.00
CA ALA A 97 4.07 -6.65 6.43
C ALA A 97 5.54 -6.68 6.85
N GLY A 98 6.43 -7.22 6.01
CA GLY A 98 7.88 -7.19 6.25
C GLY A 98 8.44 -5.77 6.30
N ARG A 99 8.05 -4.93 5.35
CA ARG A 99 8.43 -3.51 5.33
C ARG A 99 7.93 -2.77 6.57
N ALA A 100 6.70 -3.04 6.99
CA ALA A 100 6.14 -2.44 8.19
C ALA A 100 6.98 -2.76 9.44
N ARG A 101 7.39 -4.01 9.59
CA ARG A 101 8.28 -4.43 10.69
C ARG A 101 9.63 -3.72 10.62
N GLU A 102 10.25 -3.67 9.45
CA GLU A 102 11.54 -3.01 9.25
C GLU A 102 11.50 -1.51 9.54
N GLN A 103 10.36 -0.88 9.28
CA GLN A 103 10.15 0.56 9.49
C GLN A 103 9.58 0.91 10.86
N GLY A 104 9.40 -0.05 11.75
CA GLY A 104 8.84 0.18 13.08
C GLY A 104 7.35 0.49 13.08
N LEU A 105 6.61 0.05 12.06
CA LEU A 105 5.19 0.31 11.88
C LEU A 105 4.28 -0.87 12.27
N ALA A 106 4.83 -1.94 12.82
CA ALA A 106 4.06 -3.15 13.13
C ALA A 106 2.86 -2.89 14.05
N ASN A 107 2.96 -1.92 14.96
CA ASN A 107 1.89 -1.57 15.89
C ASN A 107 0.84 -0.63 15.29
N ARG A 108 1.11 -0.03 14.14
CA ARG A 108 0.23 0.96 13.49
C ARG A 108 -0.18 0.55 12.08
N SER A 109 0.12 -0.68 11.69
CA SER A 109 -0.25 -1.22 10.38
C SER A 109 -0.74 -2.64 10.48
N SER A 110 -1.62 -3.01 9.56
CA SER A 110 -2.09 -4.39 9.37
C SER A 110 -2.27 -4.64 7.89
N ALA A 111 -1.95 -5.85 7.46
CA ALA A 111 -2.18 -6.30 6.09
C ALA A 111 -3.32 -7.32 6.08
N VAL A 112 -4.36 -7.05 5.32
CA VAL A 112 -5.57 -7.89 5.25
C VAL A 112 -5.84 -8.24 3.79
N ARG A 113 -5.93 -9.53 3.49
CA ARG A 113 -6.29 -9.99 2.15
C ARG A 113 -7.80 -9.80 1.94
N ALA A 114 -8.17 -8.85 1.09
CA ALA A 114 -9.57 -8.54 0.80
C ALA A 114 -9.71 -7.90 -0.58
N ALA A 115 -10.80 -8.21 -1.26
CA ALA A 115 -11.19 -7.52 -2.48
C ALA A 115 -11.89 -6.20 -2.14
N ALA A 116 -11.70 -5.18 -2.99
CA ALA A 116 -12.33 -3.87 -2.78
C ALA A 116 -13.87 -3.94 -2.71
N GLU A 117 -14.46 -4.92 -3.39
CA GLU A 117 -15.91 -5.14 -3.42
C GLU A 117 -16.46 -5.82 -2.16
N HIS A 118 -15.59 -6.40 -1.34
CA HIS A 118 -15.97 -7.19 -0.15
C HIS A 118 -15.03 -6.90 1.01
N LEU A 119 -15.01 -5.64 1.46
CA LEU A 119 -14.16 -5.23 2.59
C LEU A 119 -14.76 -5.74 3.91
N PRO A 120 -13.96 -6.41 4.76
CA PRO A 120 -14.44 -7.01 6.00
C PRO A 120 -14.47 -6.01 7.17
N PHE A 121 -14.89 -4.78 6.92
CA PHE A 121 -14.91 -3.72 7.91
C PHE A 121 -16.31 -3.14 8.07
N GLN A 122 -16.64 -2.75 9.29
CA GLN A 122 -17.89 -2.06 9.56
C GLN A 122 -17.86 -0.63 9.01
N PRO A 123 -19.03 -0.07 8.62
CA PRO A 123 -19.13 1.33 8.24
C PRO A 123 -18.56 2.25 9.32
N GLY A 124 -17.89 3.32 8.91
CA GLY A 124 -17.32 4.30 9.82
C GLY A 124 -16.02 3.88 10.51
N THR A 125 -15.40 2.76 10.11
CA THR A 125 -14.12 2.30 10.69
C THR A 125 -12.96 3.23 10.36
N PHE A 126 -12.95 3.83 9.17
CA PHE A 126 -11.83 4.65 8.68
C PHE A 126 -12.18 6.12 8.57
N ASN A 127 -11.19 6.98 8.80
CA ASN A 127 -11.28 8.42 8.59
C ASN A 127 -10.91 8.82 7.16
N ALA A 128 -10.07 8.05 6.51
CA ALA A 128 -9.60 8.29 5.15
C ALA A 128 -9.39 6.98 4.40
N ILE A 129 -9.57 7.03 3.09
CA ILE A 129 -9.34 5.90 2.19
C ILE A 129 -8.50 6.40 1.03
N VAL A 130 -7.47 5.65 0.69
CA VAL A 130 -6.69 5.85 -0.53
C VAL A 130 -6.73 4.59 -1.38
N HIS A 131 -6.78 4.76 -2.68
CA HIS A 131 -6.44 3.70 -3.61
C HIS A 131 -5.75 4.32 -4.81
N THR A 132 -4.55 3.88 -5.08
CA THR A 132 -3.68 4.44 -6.10
C THR A 132 -3.24 3.36 -7.06
N ASP A 133 -3.24 3.68 -8.35
CA ASP A 133 -2.77 2.78 -9.41
C ASP A 133 -3.49 1.42 -9.45
N THR A 134 -4.72 1.33 -8.98
CA THR A 134 -5.49 0.07 -8.88
C THR A 134 -6.73 -0.02 -9.76
N LEU A 135 -7.01 0.98 -10.54
CA LEU A 135 -8.15 1.02 -11.46
C LEU A 135 -7.74 0.71 -12.88
#